data_87e0c33469f9b82769ced0f186357730
#
_entry.id   87e0c33469f9b82769ced0f186357730
#
_cell.length_a   1.000
_cell.length_b   1.000
_cell.length_c   1.000
_cell.angle_alpha   90.00
_cell.angle_beta   90.00
_cell.angle_gamma   90.00
#
_symmetry.space_group_name_H-M   'P 1'
#
loop_
_entity.id
_entity.type
_entity.pdbx_description
1 polymer ?
#
loop_
_entity_poly.entity_id
_entity_poly.type
_entity_poly.pdbx_seq_one_letter_code
_entity_poly.pdbx_strand_id
1 'polypeptide(L)'
;MPKPHKPKFSLAPVEYREHSIAGRGVFAKRRFKPGDVIVPYAPKQRRLDVDDPEATLAAQSKLTLLSEQWTVIVPDTSVPGGWLCNHSCNPNAAIYSDREGRIQCTRAILPGEEVTIFYGWVTQNEPERDPCLCGAARCRGFINFDVSTRDAELVEDDSEQGQAVRARLEEYVAFLVSIGQEQVEETIVRALSNLRRR
;
A
#
# COMPACT_ATOMS: atom_id res chain seq x y z
N MET A 1 9.95 36.07 9.39
CA MET A 1 9.84 34.63 9.08
C MET A 1 8.56 34.12 9.71
N PRO A 2 7.58 33.59 8.96
CA PRO A 2 6.36 33.04 9.53
C PRO A 2 6.70 31.74 10.27
N LYS A 3 6.19 31.59 11.49
CA LYS A 3 6.36 30.39 12.31
C LYS A 3 5.69 29.20 11.61
N PRO A 4 6.31 28.01 11.60
CA PRO A 4 5.69 26.83 11.02
C PRO A 4 4.39 26.53 11.78
N HIS A 5 3.29 26.45 11.03
CA HIS A 5 1.99 26.06 11.55
C HIS A 5 2.07 24.60 11.97
N LYS A 6 2.13 24.35 13.28
CA LYS A 6 1.90 23.00 13.82
C LYS A 6 0.45 22.62 13.50
N PRO A 7 0.17 21.54 12.78
CA PRO A 7 -1.20 21.07 12.62
C PRO A 7 -1.73 20.73 14.01
N LYS A 8 -2.79 21.40 14.43
CA LYS A 8 -3.58 21.00 15.60
C LYS A 8 -4.19 19.64 15.24
N PHE A 9 -3.69 18.56 15.82
CA PHE A 9 -4.35 17.26 15.82
C PHE A 9 -5.66 17.38 16.63
N SER A 10 -6.66 17.99 16.04
CA SER A 10 -8.03 17.90 16.47
C SER A 10 -8.50 16.49 16.12
N LEU A 11 -8.96 15.73 17.13
CA LEU A 11 -9.64 14.42 17.09
C LEU A 11 -9.61 13.78 15.70
N ALA A 12 -8.73 12.78 15.51
CA ALA A 12 -8.57 12.13 14.23
C ALA A 12 -9.93 11.83 13.61
N PRO A 13 -10.17 12.14 12.33
CA PRO A 13 -11.46 11.97 11.68
C PRO A 13 -11.81 10.49 11.48
N VAL A 14 -11.07 9.61 12.14
CA VAL A 14 -11.22 8.16 12.14
C VAL A 14 -11.18 7.61 13.56
N GLU A 15 -11.65 6.39 13.72
CA GLU A 15 -11.44 5.57 14.91
C GLU A 15 -10.72 4.27 14.55
N TYR A 16 -9.97 3.74 15.49
CA TYR A 16 -9.29 2.46 15.39
C TYR A 16 -10.00 1.48 16.30
N ARG A 17 -10.57 0.43 15.72
CA ARG A 17 -11.35 -0.55 16.48
C ARG A 17 -11.07 -1.97 16.03
N GLU A 18 -11.41 -2.94 16.89
CA GLU A 18 -11.33 -4.35 16.55
C GLU A 18 -12.22 -4.67 15.35
N HIS A 19 -11.71 -5.53 14.48
CA HIS A 19 -12.42 -6.07 13.34
C HIS A 19 -12.46 -7.60 13.46
N SER A 20 -13.61 -8.19 13.22
CA SER A 20 -13.84 -9.62 13.49
C SER A 20 -13.00 -10.59 12.66
N ILE A 21 -12.50 -10.15 11.51
CA ILE A 21 -11.75 -11.00 10.55
C ILE A 21 -10.27 -10.63 10.52
N ALA A 22 -9.94 -9.34 10.56
CA ALA A 22 -8.61 -8.84 10.26
C ALA A 22 -7.91 -8.19 11.49
N GLY A 23 -8.39 -8.43 12.70
CA GLY A 23 -7.86 -7.83 13.91
C GLY A 23 -8.34 -6.39 14.08
N ARG A 24 -7.47 -5.38 13.96
CA ARG A 24 -7.83 -3.96 14.04
C ARG A 24 -8.02 -3.36 12.66
N GLY A 25 -8.91 -2.36 12.56
CA GLY A 25 -9.17 -1.61 11.35
C GLY A 25 -9.34 -0.11 11.61
N VAL A 26 -9.36 0.67 10.55
CA VAL A 26 -9.56 2.12 10.54
C VAL A 26 -10.96 2.43 10.03
N PHE A 27 -11.75 3.17 10.79
CA PHE A 27 -13.15 3.46 10.47
C PHE A 27 -13.39 4.96 10.42
N ALA A 28 -14.14 5.41 9.42
CA ALA A 28 -14.46 6.80 9.21
C ALA A 28 -15.42 7.31 10.29
N LYS A 29 -15.10 8.45 10.94
CA LYS A 29 -16.01 9.15 11.88
C LYS A 29 -16.81 10.26 11.19
N ARG A 30 -16.39 10.65 10.00
CA ARG A 30 -17.07 11.63 9.15
C ARG A 30 -17.08 11.15 7.70
N ARG A 31 -17.83 11.83 6.86
CA ARG A 31 -17.76 11.62 5.42
C ARG A 31 -16.43 12.11 4.87
N PHE A 32 -15.81 11.31 3.99
CA PHE A 32 -14.70 11.70 3.14
C PHE A 32 -15.13 11.73 1.67
N LYS A 33 -14.52 12.65 0.92
CA LYS A 33 -14.69 12.78 -0.54
C LYS A 33 -13.41 12.30 -1.23
N PRO A 34 -13.48 11.86 -2.48
CA PRO A 34 -12.27 11.59 -3.28
C PRO A 34 -11.29 12.76 -3.19
N GLY A 35 -10.01 12.43 -2.94
CA GLY A 35 -8.93 13.39 -2.75
C GLY A 35 -8.70 13.84 -1.30
N ASP A 36 -9.63 13.61 -0.37
CA ASP A 36 -9.42 13.93 1.04
C ASP A 36 -8.30 13.07 1.63
N VAL A 37 -7.36 13.70 2.34
CA VAL A 37 -6.39 12.99 3.18
C VAL A 37 -7.11 12.52 4.44
N ILE A 38 -7.05 11.21 4.69
CA ILE A 38 -7.74 10.57 5.83
C ILE A 38 -6.84 10.59 7.06
N VAL A 39 -5.66 9.96 6.96
CA VAL A 39 -4.66 9.90 8.03
C VAL A 39 -3.25 9.76 7.42
N PRO A 40 -2.19 10.16 8.15
CA PRO A 40 -0.83 9.76 7.82
C PRO A 40 -0.71 8.23 7.83
N TYR A 41 0.13 7.66 6.95
CA TYR A 41 0.40 6.22 6.98
C TYR A 41 0.96 5.81 8.35
N ALA A 42 2.01 6.49 8.79
CA ALA A 42 2.65 6.28 10.08
C ALA A 42 2.93 7.64 10.76
N PRO A 43 2.08 8.08 11.70
CA PRO A 43 2.26 9.37 12.39
C PRO A 43 3.58 9.48 13.15
N LYS A 44 4.10 8.34 13.61
CA LYS A 44 5.44 8.20 14.17
C LYS A 44 6.15 7.08 13.42
N GLN A 45 7.32 7.39 12.86
CA GLN A 45 8.02 6.50 11.93
C GLN A 45 9.53 6.70 12.01
N ARG A 46 10.26 5.65 11.67
CA ARG A 46 11.66 5.72 11.26
C ARG A 46 11.73 5.68 9.75
N ARG A 47 12.80 6.25 9.21
CA ARG A 47 13.09 6.20 7.79
C ARG A 47 14.46 5.59 7.60
N LEU A 48 14.53 4.62 6.75
CA LEU A 48 15.76 3.92 6.41
C LEU A 48 16.00 4.10 4.91
N ASP A 49 17.25 4.26 4.53
CA ASP A 49 17.60 4.16 3.12
C ASP A 49 17.30 2.74 2.63
N VAL A 50 16.87 2.59 1.38
CA VAL A 50 16.55 1.26 0.82
C VAL A 50 17.77 0.33 0.82
N ASP A 51 18.97 0.88 0.73
CA ASP A 51 20.23 0.12 0.75
C ASP A 51 20.70 -0.19 2.20
N ASP A 52 20.00 0.28 3.24
CA ASP A 52 20.30 -0.04 4.63
C ASP A 52 19.94 -1.51 4.92
N PRO A 53 20.85 -2.32 5.46
CA PRO A 53 20.54 -3.70 5.85
C PRO A 53 19.35 -3.83 6.81
N GLU A 54 19.11 -2.83 7.67
CA GLU A 54 17.96 -2.78 8.55
C GLU A 54 16.65 -2.61 7.77
N ALA A 55 16.66 -1.94 6.61
CA ALA A 55 15.50 -1.78 5.77
C ALA A 55 15.00 -3.12 5.23
N THR A 56 15.89 -4.00 4.82
CA THR A 56 15.56 -5.37 4.38
C THR A 56 14.89 -6.16 5.49
N LEU A 57 15.42 -6.09 6.71
CA LEU A 57 14.84 -6.76 7.87
C LEU A 57 13.47 -6.18 8.23
N ALA A 58 13.33 -4.85 8.20
CA ALA A 58 12.07 -4.17 8.49
C ALA A 58 10.99 -4.52 7.45
N ALA A 59 11.36 -4.67 6.17
CA ALA A 59 10.42 -5.06 5.11
C ALA A 59 9.75 -6.42 5.34
N GLN A 60 10.39 -7.33 6.08
CA GLN A 60 9.79 -8.61 6.44
C GLN A 60 8.57 -8.47 7.36
N SER A 61 8.42 -7.34 8.04
CA SER A 61 7.26 -7.09 8.92
C SER A 61 5.93 -6.89 8.19
N LYS A 62 5.93 -6.79 6.86
CA LYS A 62 4.75 -6.47 6.01
C LYS A 62 4.07 -5.13 6.36
N LEU A 63 4.62 -4.33 7.27
CA LEU A 63 4.09 -3.05 7.72
C LEU A 63 4.90 -1.85 7.21
N THR A 64 5.90 -2.09 6.37
CA THR A 64 6.73 -1.02 5.82
C THR A 64 6.15 -0.49 4.52
N LEU A 65 6.42 0.77 4.24
CA LEU A 65 6.06 1.43 3.00
C LEU A 65 7.33 1.91 2.30
N LEU A 66 7.53 1.54 1.05
CA LEU A 66 8.57 2.12 0.21
C LEU A 66 8.07 3.46 -0.34
N SER A 67 8.79 4.55 -0.05
CA SER A 67 8.48 5.87 -0.59
C SER A 67 9.02 6.04 -2.01
N GLU A 68 8.46 7.02 -2.74
CA GLU A 68 8.95 7.42 -4.06
C GLU A 68 10.42 7.87 -4.07
N GLN A 69 10.97 8.20 -2.90
CA GLN A 69 12.37 8.62 -2.71
C GLN A 69 13.28 7.47 -2.29
N TRP A 70 12.88 6.22 -2.50
CA TRP A 70 13.64 5.03 -2.12
C TRP A 70 13.96 4.94 -0.63
N THR A 71 13.10 5.51 0.19
CA THR A 71 13.19 5.44 1.64
C THR A 71 12.15 4.47 2.16
N VAL A 72 12.56 3.53 3.01
CA VAL A 72 11.66 2.60 3.69
C VAL A 72 11.09 3.28 4.93
N ILE A 73 9.78 3.46 4.96
CA ILE A 73 9.05 3.99 6.10
C ILE A 73 8.67 2.83 7.02
N VAL A 74 9.18 2.86 8.24
CA VAL A 74 8.92 1.86 9.29
C VAL A 74 8.04 2.49 10.36
N PRO A 75 6.77 2.08 10.50
CA PRO A 75 5.86 2.66 11.49
C PRO A 75 6.28 2.29 12.91
N ASP A 76 6.12 3.22 13.84
CA ASP A 76 6.08 2.91 15.27
C ASP A 76 4.67 2.37 15.59
N THR A 77 4.57 1.07 15.77
CA THR A 77 3.29 0.38 15.97
C THR A 77 2.61 0.69 17.31
N SER A 78 3.28 1.43 18.19
CA SER A 78 2.67 1.96 19.43
C SER A 78 1.73 3.15 19.15
N VAL A 79 1.84 3.77 17.96
CA VAL A 79 1.01 4.92 17.55
C VAL A 79 0.12 4.52 16.39
N PRO A 80 -1.22 4.48 16.57
CA PRO A 80 -2.15 4.14 15.50
C PRO A 80 -2.02 5.08 14.30
N GLY A 81 -2.16 4.52 13.09
CA GLY A 81 -2.04 5.24 11.83
C GLY A 81 -2.67 4.49 10.67
N GLY A 82 -2.43 4.95 9.47
CA GLY A 82 -2.92 4.33 8.24
C GLY A 82 -2.38 2.92 7.99
N TRP A 83 -1.28 2.55 8.63
CA TRP A 83 -0.73 1.19 8.61
C TRP A 83 -1.69 0.14 9.22
N LEU A 84 -2.77 0.57 9.89
CA LEU A 84 -3.86 -0.27 10.38
C LEU A 84 -5.00 -0.44 9.39
N CYS A 85 -4.97 0.22 8.22
CA CYS A 85 -5.98 0.01 7.20
C CYS A 85 -5.89 -1.42 6.66
N ASN A 86 -7.02 -2.11 6.63
CA ASN A 86 -7.09 -3.46 6.10
C ASN A 86 -7.09 -3.48 4.58
N HIS A 87 -6.70 -4.64 4.01
CA HIS A 87 -6.77 -4.87 2.57
C HIS A 87 -8.20 -5.03 2.08
N SER A 88 -8.48 -4.50 0.89
CA SER A 88 -9.64 -4.85 0.08
C SER A 88 -9.27 -4.94 -1.38
N CYS A 89 -9.85 -5.92 -2.09
CA CYS A 89 -9.79 -6.01 -3.55
C CYS A 89 -10.70 -4.97 -4.25
N ASN A 90 -11.51 -4.23 -3.48
CA ASN A 90 -12.28 -3.07 -3.91
C ASN A 90 -12.13 -1.95 -2.87
N PRO A 91 -10.94 -1.34 -2.77
CA PRO A 91 -10.63 -0.37 -1.73
C PRO A 91 -11.39 0.94 -1.91
N ASN A 92 -11.51 1.73 -0.84
CA ASN A 92 -12.06 3.07 -0.87
C ASN A 92 -11.02 4.17 -0.60
N ALA A 93 -9.78 3.75 -0.37
CA ALA A 93 -8.65 4.63 -0.18
C ALA A 93 -7.38 4.02 -0.80
N ALA A 94 -6.38 4.85 -1.00
CA ALA A 94 -5.07 4.44 -1.49
C ALA A 94 -3.95 4.97 -0.59
N ILE A 95 -2.81 4.29 -0.60
CA ILE A 95 -1.57 4.80 -0.01
C ILE A 95 -0.89 5.68 -1.05
N TYR A 96 -0.58 6.91 -0.67
CA TYR A 96 0.33 7.77 -1.41
C TYR A 96 1.67 7.76 -0.70
N SER A 97 2.66 7.24 -1.37
CA SER A 97 4.02 7.06 -0.84
C SER A 97 4.91 8.28 -1.06
N ASP A 98 4.31 9.47 -1.01
CA ASP A 98 5.06 10.71 -0.96
C ASP A 98 5.99 10.75 0.29
N ARG A 99 6.61 11.89 0.50
CA ARG A 99 7.65 12.02 1.53
C ARG A 99 7.27 11.50 2.92
N GLU A 100 5.99 11.54 3.29
CA GLU A 100 5.54 11.16 4.65
C GLU A 100 4.66 9.92 4.67
N GLY A 101 4.15 9.51 3.52
CA GLY A 101 3.15 8.46 3.40
C GLY A 101 1.80 8.87 3.99
N ARG A 102 0.75 8.79 3.21
CA ARG A 102 -0.61 9.12 3.67
C ARG A 102 -1.64 8.20 3.05
N ILE A 103 -2.75 8.04 3.76
CA ILE A 103 -3.95 7.40 3.24
C ILE A 103 -4.88 8.48 2.69
N GLN A 104 -5.25 8.35 1.43
CA GLN A 104 -6.13 9.28 0.73
C GLN A 104 -7.36 8.57 0.20
N CYS A 105 -8.51 9.22 0.33
CA CYS A 105 -9.79 8.74 -0.15
C CYS A 105 -9.82 8.69 -1.69
N THR A 106 -10.20 7.55 -2.27
CA THR A 106 -10.34 7.39 -3.73
C THR A 106 -11.81 7.41 -4.18
N ARG A 107 -12.73 6.99 -3.32
CA ARG A 107 -14.19 7.10 -3.52
C ARG A 107 -14.85 7.53 -2.20
N ALA A 108 -16.07 8.04 -2.27
CA ALA A 108 -16.75 8.52 -1.07
C ALA A 108 -16.82 7.44 0.03
N ILE A 109 -16.47 7.84 1.26
CA ILE A 109 -16.54 6.99 2.46
C ILE A 109 -17.51 7.64 3.43
N LEU A 110 -18.48 6.90 3.93
CA LEU A 110 -19.49 7.37 4.88
C LEU A 110 -19.04 7.15 6.33
N PRO A 111 -19.60 7.90 7.29
CA PRO A 111 -19.36 7.63 8.71
C PRO A 111 -19.70 6.18 9.07
N GLY A 112 -18.79 5.52 9.80
CA GLY A 112 -18.91 4.12 10.20
C GLY A 112 -18.35 3.11 9.19
N GLU A 113 -18.08 3.52 7.94
CA GLU A 113 -17.43 2.64 6.97
C GLU A 113 -15.96 2.42 7.31
N GLU A 114 -15.47 1.22 7.05
CA GLU A 114 -14.06 0.89 7.14
C GLU A 114 -13.28 1.55 5.99
N VAL A 115 -12.14 2.15 6.34
CA VAL A 115 -11.16 2.65 5.38
C VAL A 115 -10.29 1.47 4.96
N THR A 116 -10.38 1.10 3.70
CA THR A 116 -9.63 -0.04 3.15
C THR A 116 -8.71 0.41 2.04
N ILE A 117 -7.57 -0.27 1.94
CA ILE A 117 -6.56 -0.03 0.92
C ILE A 117 -6.25 -1.32 0.17
N PHE A 118 -5.62 -1.20 -0.97
CA PHE A 118 -4.98 -2.33 -1.63
C PHE A 118 -3.54 -2.44 -1.12
N TYR A 119 -3.12 -3.61 -0.63
CA TYR A 119 -1.78 -3.77 -0.05
C TYR A 119 -0.64 -3.75 -1.08
N GLY A 120 -0.98 -3.89 -2.37
CA GLY A 120 0.00 -3.77 -3.44
C GLY A 120 0.96 -4.96 -3.49
N TRP A 121 2.20 -4.67 -3.85
CA TRP A 121 3.24 -5.66 -4.01
C TRP A 121 3.78 -6.13 -2.67
N VAL A 122 3.90 -7.44 -2.53
CA VAL A 122 4.78 -8.04 -1.54
C VAL A 122 5.88 -8.73 -2.32
N THR A 123 7.08 -8.14 -2.32
CA THR A 123 8.27 -8.78 -2.85
C THR A 123 8.73 -9.80 -1.81
N GLN A 124 8.44 -11.06 -2.04
CA GLN A 124 9.01 -12.18 -1.27
C GLN A 124 9.75 -13.10 -2.23
N ASN A 125 10.81 -13.72 -1.74
CA ASN A 125 11.60 -14.68 -2.52
C ASN A 125 10.78 -15.92 -2.91
N GLU A 126 9.65 -16.16 -2.21
CA GLU A 126 8.66 -17.19 -2.53
C GLU A 126 7.25 -16.61 -2.41
N PRO A 127 6.37 -16.84 -3.38
CA PRO A 127 5.01 -16.32 -3.37
C PRO A 127 4.16 -17.11 -2.35
N GLU A 128 4.09 -16.62 -1.11
CA GLU A 128 3.06 -17.07 -0.19
C GLU A 128 1.74 -16.38 -0.54
N ARG A 129 0.74 -17.18 -0.90
CA ARG A 129 -0.61 -16.69 -1.17
C ARG A 129 -1.39 -16.58 0.12
N ASP A 130 -1.34 -15.41 0.74
CA ASP A 130 -2.20 -15.12 1.89
C ASP A 130 -3.68 -15.07 1.42
N PRO A 131 -4.59 -15.88 1.99
CA PRO A 131 -5.99 -15.84 1.59
C PRO A 131 -6.62 -14.48 1.89
N CYS A 132 -7.38 -13.95 0.92
CA CYS A 132 -8.09 -12.70 1.08
C CYS A 132 -9.51 -12.93 1.57
N LEU A 133 -9.86 -12.30 2.68
CA LEU A 133 -11.18 -12.37 3.32
C LEU A 133 -11.93 -11.02 3.25
N CYS A 134 -11.60 -10.15 2.29
CA CYS A 134 -12.15 -8.79 2.22
C CYS A 134 -13.65 -8.72 1.88
N GLY A 135 -14.26 -9.82 1.44
CA GLY A 135 -15.70 -9.88 1.13
C GLY A 135 -16.14 -9.07 -0.10
N ALA A 136 -15.21 -8.45 -0.86
CA ALA A 136 -15.57 -7.72 -2.07
C ALA A 136 -16.16 -8.65 -3.13
N ALA A 137 -17.16 -8.19 -3.90
CA ALA A 137 -17.81 -8.98 -4.95
C ALA A 137 -16.82 -9.46 -6.04
N ARG A 138 -15.74 -8.72 -6.26
CA ARG A 138 -14.63 -9.06 -7.18
C ARG A 138 -13.36 -9.42 -6.39
N CYS A 139 -13.52 -10.10 -5.24
CA CYS A 139 -12.38 -10.55 -4.46
C CYS A 139 -11.53 -11.53 -5.27
N ARG A 140 -10.24 -11.33 -5.29
CA ARG A 140 -9.27 -12.16 -6.01
C ARG A 140 -8.96 -13.48 -5.31
N GLY A 141 -9.42 -13.66 -4.05
CA GLY A 141 -9.17 -14.84 -3.23
C GLY A 141 -7.83 -14.80 -2.48
N PHE A 142 -6.92 -13.89 -2.81
CA PHE A 142 -5.63 -13.70 -2.13
C PHE A 142 -5.23 -12.23 -2.06
N ILE A 143 -4.42 -11.89 -1.04
CA ILE A 143 -4.01 -10.51 -0.75
C ILE A 143 -2.86 -10.09 -1.68
N ASN A 144 -1.86 -10.96 -1.83
CA ASN A 144 -0.62 -10.66 -2.50
C ASN A 144 -0.74 -10.84 -4.02
N PHE A 145 0.00 -10.03 -4.77
CA PHE A 145 0.21 -10.28 -6.18
C PHE A 145 1.45 -11.17 -6.37
N ASP A 146 1.33 -12.18 -7.20
CA ASP A 146 2.29 -13.26 -7.37
C ASP A 146 3.41 -12.87 -8.36
N VAL A 147 4.17 -11.83 -8.04
CA VAL A 147 5.36 -11.42 -8.81
C VAL A 147 6.53 -11.29 -7.84
N SER A 148 7.47 -12.19 -7.92
CA SER A 148 8.70 -12.19 -7.12
C SER A 148 9.78 -11.26 -7.74
N THR A 149 10.82 -10.95 -6.97
CA THR A 149 12.01 -10.25 -7.51
C THR A 149 12.65 -11.01 -8.67
N ARG A 150 12.61 -12.36 -8.64
CA ARG A 150 13.07 -13.21 -9.73
C ARG A 150 12.23 -13.03 -11.00
N ASP A 151 10.92 -12.82 -10.86
CA ASP A 151 10.05 -12.52 -12.00
C ASP A 151 10.39 -11.18 -12.65
N ALA A 152 10.86 -10.19 -11.88
CA ALA A 152 11.30 -8.89 -12.42
C ALA A 152 12.53 -9.04 -13.35
N GLU A 153 13.40 -10.00 -13.09
CA GLU A 153 14.55 -10.31 -13.96
C GLU A 153 14.10 -10.98 -15.27
N LEU A 154 12.98 -11.68 -15.24
CA LEU A 154 12.44 -12.41 -16.40
C LEU A 154 11.56 -11.54 -17.31
N VAL A 155 11.22 -10.31 -16.93
CA VAL A 155 10.32 -9.46 -17.73
C VAL A 155 10.86 -9.17 -19.14
N GLU A 156 12.17 -9.12 -19.31
CA GLU A 156 12.84 -8.90 -20.61
C GLU A 156 13.21 -10.21 -21.34
N ASP A 157 12.99 -11.35 -20.72
CA ASP A 157 13.27 -12.65 -21.31
C ASP A 157 12.12 -13.08 -22.23
N ASP A 158 12.43 -13.44 -23.47
CA ASP A 158 11.45 -13.93 -24.44
C ASP A 158 11.10 -15.42 -24.24
N SER A 159 11.61 -16.04 -23.19
CA SER A 159 11.22 -17.40 -22.78
C SER A 159 9.73 -17.48 -22.44
N GLU A 160 9.19 -18.70 -22.41
CA GLU A 160 7.82 -18.95 -21.95
C GLU A 160 7.57 -18.42 -20.54
N GLN A 161 8.59 -18.49 -19.67
CA GLN A 161 8.54 -17.92 -18.31
C GLN A 161 8.44 -16.41 -18.34
N GLY A 162 9.24 -15.71 -19.14
CA GLY A 162 9.18 -14.25 -19.30
C GLY A 162 7.84 -13.78 -19.85
N GLN A 163 7.28 -14.50 -20.83
CA GLN A 163 5.94 -14.21 -21.36
C GLN A 163 4.85 -14.39 -20.29
N ALA A 164 4.93 -15.42 -19.45
CA ALA A 164 3.99 -15.64 -18.36
C ALA A 164 4.08 -14.55 -17.29
N VAL A 165 5.29 -14.05 -16.98
CA VAL A 165 5.49 -12.92 -16.06
C VAL A 165 4.86 -11.65 -16.62
N ARG A 166 5.12 -11.32 -17.89
CA ARG A 166 4.51 -10.14 -18.55
C ARG A 166 2.98 -10.19 -18.52
N ALA A 167 2.38 -11.34 -18.85
CA ALA A 167 0.92 -11.50 -18.81
C ALA A 167 0.34 -11.25 -17.40
N ARG A 168 1.01 -11.72 -16.35
CA ARG A 168 0.59 -11.48 -14.96
C ARG A 168 0.72 -10.00 -14.58
N LEU A 169 1.75 -9.31 -15.06
CA LEU A 169 1.93 -7.87 -14.83
C LEU A 169 0.85 -7.05 -15.53
N GLU A 170 0.52 -7.38 -16.77
CA GLU A 170 -0.56 -6.73 -17.52
C GLU A 170 -1.92 -6.92 -16.82
N GLU A 171 -2.21 -8.12 -16.33
CA GLU A 171 -3.41 -8.40 -15.53
C GLU A 171 -3.43 -7.55 -14.24
N TYR A 172 -2.29 -7.41 -13.58
CA TYR A 172 -2.17 -6.59 -12.38
C TYR A 172 -2.40 -5.11 -12.66
N VAL A 173 -1.78 -4.57 -13.70
CA VAL A 173 -1.99 -3.18 -14.14
C VAL A 173 -3.45 -2.94 -14.48
N ALA A 174 -4.07 -3.83 -15.26
CA ALA A 174 -5.49 -3.74 -15.58
C ALA A 174 -6.38 -3.76 -14.34
N PHE A 175 -6.02 -4.54 -13.32
CA PHE A 175 -6.71 -4.54 -12.04
C PHE A 175 -6.55 -3.20 -11.30
N LEU A 176 -5.34 -2.64 -11.20
CA LEU A 176 -5.09 -1.34 -10.55
C LEU A 176 -5.89 -0.21 -11.21
N VAL A 177 -5.90 -0.16 -12.53
CA VAL A 177 -6.72 0.79 -13.30
C VAL A 177 -8.20 0.61 -12.95
N SER A 178 -8.69 -0.64 -12.86
CA SER A 178 -10.09 -0.93 -12.56
C SER A 178 -10.55 -0.47 -11.17
N ILE A 179 -9.64 -0.29 -10.24
CA ILE A 179 -9.90 0.19 -8.87
C ILE A 179 -9.50 1.66 -8.66
N GLY A 180 -9.14 2.38 -9.74
CA GLY A 180 -8.80 3.81 -9.70
C GLY A 180 -7.44 4.10 -9.06
N GLN A 181 -6.49 3.17 -9.13
CA GLN A 181 -5.13 3.33 -8.59
C GLN A 181 -4.11 3.56 -9.70
N GLU A 182 -4.44 4.35 -10.69
CA GLU A 182 -3.60 4.63 -11.87
C GLU A 182 -2.21 5.21 -11.52
N GLN A 183 -2.12 5.98 -10.44
CA GLN A 183 -0.84 6.56 -9.98
C GLN A 183 0.15 5.51 -9.44
N VAL A 184 -0.33 4.36 -9.01
CA VAL A 184 0.54 3.25 -8.56
C VAL A 184 1.24 2.61 -9.76
N GLU A 185 0.64 2.68 -10.96
CA GLU A 185 1.18 2.16 -12.20
C GLU A 185 2.53 2.80 -12.55
N GLU A 186 2.62 4.14 -12.51
CA GLU A 186 3.90 4.85 -12.78
C GLU A 186 4.99 4.44 -11.78
N THR A 187 4.65 4.27 -10.52
CA THR A 187 5.61 3.88 -9.47
C THR A 187 6.11 2.45 -9.71
N ILE A 188 5.22 1.53 -10.08
CA ILE A 188 5.58 0.13 -10.35
C ILE A 188 6.41 0.02 -11.64
N VAL A 189 5.98 0.67 -12.71
CA VAL A 189 6.72 0.69 -13.98
C VAL A 189 8.09 1.34 -13.80
N ARG A 190 8.18 2.40 -13.01
CA ARG A 190 9.44 3.06 -12.67
C ARG A 190 10.33 2.17 -11.78
N ALA A 191 9.75 1.47 -10.79
CA ALA A 191 10.47 0.51 -9.95
C ALA A 191 11.06 -0.64 -10.78
N LEU A 192 10.26 -1.25 -11.65
CA LEU A 192 10.70 -2.29 -12.58
C LEU A 192 11.78 -1.78 -13.54
N SER A 193 11.63 -0.56 -14.06
CA SER A 193 12.62 0.05 -14.97
C SER A 193 13.94 0.38 -14.29
N ASN A 194 13.94 0.62 -12.98
CA ASN A 194 15.16 0.94 -12.22
C ASN A 194 15.88 -0.32 -11.71
N LEU A 195 15.18 -1.41 -11.47
CA LEU A 195 15.81 -2.73 -11.22
C LEU A 195 16.63 -3.20 -12.44
N ARG A 196 16.27 -2.74 -13.66
CA ARG A 196 17.00 -3.00 -14.91
C ARG A 196 18.33 -2.25 -15.06
N ARG A 197 18.58 -1.23 -14.25
CA ARG A 197 19.77 -0.36 -14.39
C ARG A 197 20.87 -0.67 -13.37
N ARG A 198 20.68 -1.66 -12.52
CA ARG A 198 21.65 -2.17 -11.55
C ARG A 198 22.12 -3.58 -11.91
#